data_fbe00cf4cbd89db985402d6af18a5633
#
_entry.id   fbe00cf4cbd89db985402d6af18a5633
#
_cell.length_a   1.000
_cell.length_b   1.000
_cell.length_c   1.000
_cell.angle_alpha   90.00
_cell.angle_beta   90.00
_cell.angle_gamma   90.00
#
_symmetry.space_group_name_H-M   'P 1'
#
loop_
_entity.id
_entity.type
_entity.pdbx_description
1 polymer ?
#
loop_
_entity_poly.entity_id
_entity_poly.type
_entity_poly.pdbx_seq_one_letter_code
_entity_poly.pdbx_strand_id
1 'polypeptide(L)'
;MVSNSIRFVFEDKIKEIKNPDPNETILNLVRLRLKKTGTKEGCAEGGCGACTVVVGELKKNKIIYKAINSCIAFTTSLEGKQLLIVEDLIQKNGSLHPVQSAMINFHGSQCGFCTPGFIMSLFSMYKNKISYDTKTIEESISGNLCRCTGYRPIIDAAKSLKKNKPDQFKKNEKKTISLLKKIRPKNISINNKFKKYFAPKTIIELKKIIKKNRDAEFLSGGTDMSLIVTKQKKDIKNIIYLNS
;
A
#
# COMPACT_ATOMS: atom_id res chain seq x y z
N MET A 1 -8.86 -15.20 -20.23
CA MET A 1 -8.04 -16.08 -19.37
C MET A 1 -8.22 -15.67 -17.93
N VAL A 2 -8.38 -16.63 -17.02
CA VAL A 2 -8.47 -16.45 -15.57
C VAL A 2 -7.10 -16.78 -14.96
N SER A 3 -6.64 -16.01 -13.99
CA SER A 3 -5.36 -16.23 -13.30
C SER A 3 -5.60 -16.67 -11.85
N ASN A 4 -4.80 -17.61 -11.38
CA ASN A 4 -4.73 -18.01 -9.97
C ASN A 4 -3.54 -17.38 -9.23
N SER A 5 -2.91 -16.38 -9.82
CA SER A 5 -1.79 -15.63 -9.24
C SER A 5 -2.06 -14.14 -9.28
N ILE A 6 -1.40 -13.41 -8.40
CA ILE A 6 -1.32 -11.96 -8.42
C ILE A 6 0.09 -11.53 -8.82
N ARG A 7 0.17 -10.42 -9.55
CA ARG A 7 1.44 -9.83 -10.00
C ARG A 7 1.46 -8.35 -9.69
N PHE A 8 2.54 -7.89 -9.11
CA PHE A 8 2.74 -6.49 -8.76
C PHE A 8 4.21 -6.10 -8.92
N VAL A 9 4.49 -4.81 -8.99
CA VAL A 9 5.87 -4.30 -9.06
C VAL A 9 6.39 -4.07 -7.65
N PHE A 10 7.53 -4.67 -7.33
CA PHE A 10 8.26 -4.49 -6.08
C PHE A 10 9.76 -4.51 -6.35
N GLU A 11 10.54 -3.60 -5.75
CA GLU A 11 12.00 -3.46 -5.97
C GLU A 11 12.37 -3.47 -7.47
N ASP A 12 11.66 -2.65 -8.28
CA ASP A 12 11.88 -2.51 -9.73
C ASP A 12 11.74 -3.81 -10.56
N LYS A 13 11.02 -4.81 -10.03
CA LYS A 13 10.75 -6.10 -10.69
C LYS A 13 9.28 -6.47 -10.56
N ILE A 14 8.78 -7.29 -11.48
CA ILE A 14 7.47 -7.93 -11.34
C ILE A 14 7.63 -9.11 -10.38
N LYS A 15 6.92 -9.05 -9.27
CA LYS A 15 6.73 -10.18 -8.34
C LYS A 15 5.44 -10.89 -8.68
N GLU A 16 5.47 -12.21 -8.63
CA GLU A 16 4.30 -13.07 -8.78
C GLU A 16 4.12 -13.91 -7.53
N ILE A 17 2.90 -13.97 -7.04
CA ILE A 17 2.50 -14.86 -5.95
C ILE A 17 1.41 -15.77 -6.48
N LYS A 18 1.73 -17.06 -6.60
CA LYS A 18 0.78 -18.11 -7.03
C LYS A 18 -0.05 -18.55 -5.84
N ASN A 19 -1.35 -18.70 -6.05
CA ASN A 19 -2.33 -19.12 -5.04
C ASN A 19 -2.14 -18.42 -3.68
N PRO A 20 -2.11 -17.05 -3.64
CA PRO A 20 -1.97 -16.33 -2.38
C PRO A 20 -3.13 -16.69 -1.43
N ASP A 21 -2.90 -16.62 -0.13
CA ASP A 21 -4.00 -16.65 0.84
C ASP A 21 -4.85 -15.37 0.66
N PRO A 22 -6.15 -15.48 0.35
CA PRO A 22 -7.03 -14.32 0.20
C PRO A 22 -7.10 -13.41 1.42
N ASN A 23 -6.81 -13.94 2.60
CA ASN A 23 -6.84 -13.20 3.87
C ASN A 23 -5.45 -12.70 4.31
N GLU A 24 -4.37 -12.97 3.56
CA GLU A 24 -3.06 -12.45 3.87
C GLU A 24 -3.04 -10.93 3.70
N THR A 25 -2.68 -10.19 4.75
CA THR A 25 -2.52 -8.74 4.67
C THR A 25 -1.20 -8.35 3.99
N ILE A 26 -1.15 -7.16 3.38
CA ILE A 26 0.11 -6.62 2.82
C ILE A 26 1.16 -6.50 3.93
N LEU A 27 0.77 -6.17 5.16
CA LEU A 27 1.67 -6.10 6.30
C LEU A 27 2.36 -7.46 6.54
N ASN A 28 1.60 -8.55 6.57
CA ASN A 28 2.14 -9.89 6.75
C ASN A 28 3.04 -10.31 5.58
N LEU A 29 2.63 -10.03 4.35
CA LEU A 29 3.49 -10.22 3.17
C LEU A 29 4.83 -9.52 3.35
N VAL A 30 4.82 -8.22 3.69
CA VAL A 30 6.03 -7.40 3.82
C VAL A 30 6.91 -7.90 4.96
N ARG A 31 6.34 -8.10 6.15
CA ARG A 31 7.13 -8.42 7.34
C ARG A 31 7.55 -9.89 7.43
N LEU A 32 6.63 -10.82 7.10
CA LEU A 32 6.86 -12.24 7.33
C LEU A 32 7.47 -12.96 6.13
N ARG A 33 7.04 -12.61 4.90
CA ARG A 33 7.51 -13.28 3.68
C ARG A 33 8.67 -12.53 3.01
N LEU A 34 8.56 -11.20 2.88
CA LEU A 34 9.64 -10.39 2.29
C LEU A 34 10.72 -10.00 3.30
N LYS A 35 10.50 -10.29 4.60
CA LYS A 35 11.45 -9.99 5.70
C LYS A 35 11.84 -8.52 5.81
N LYS A 36 10.95 -7.60 5.38
CA LYS A 36 11.12 -6.15 5.49
C LYS A 36 10.38 -5.65 6.73
N THR A 37 11.10 -5.32 7.77
CA THR A 37 10.53 -5.03 9.10
C THR A 37 10.42 -3.55 9.44
N GLY A 38 10.80 -2.66 8.53
CA GLY A 38 10.65 -1.21 8.69
C GLY A 38 9.19 -0.79 8.83
N THR A 39 8.27 -1.38 8.04
CA THR A 39 6.82 -1.22 8.24
C THR A 39 6.40 -1.86 9.56
N LYS A 40 5.74 -1.10 10.46
CA LYS A 40 5.41 -1.53 11.82
C LYS A 40 3.93 -1.91 11.97
N GLU A 41 3.63 -2.75 12.96
CA GLU A 41 2.27 -3.08 13.35
C GLU A 41 1.97 -2.48 14.72
N GLY A 42 1.05 -1.51 14.78
CA GLY A 42 0.60 -0.92 16.04
C GLY A 42 -0.78 -1.44 16.43
N CYS A 43 -1.82 -1.05 15.74
CA CYS A 43 -3.21 -1.36 16.11
C CYS A 43 -3.81 -2.59 15.41
N ALA A 44 -3.31 -2.98 14.24
CA ALA A 44 -3.88 -4.04 13.37
C ALA A 44 -5.35 -3.80 12.96
N GLU A 45 -5.79 -2.54 12.92
CA GLU A 45 -7.19 -2.15 12.61
C GLU A 45 -7.29 -0.92 11.70
N GLY A 46 -6.15 -0.45 11.15
CA GLY A 46 -6.14 0.70 10.24
C GLY A 46 -6.20 2.06 10.92
N GLY A 47 -6.15 2.14 12.26
CA GLY A 47 -6.34 3.39 13.02
C GLY A 47 -5.05 4.19 13.30
N CYS A 48 -3.89 3.54 13.45
CA CYS A 48 -2.68 4.22 13.94
C CYS A 48 -1.67 4.63 12.86
N GLY A 49 -1.76 4.08 11.66
CA GLY A 49 -0.88 4.39 10.53
C GLY A 49 0.57 3.92 10.64
N ALA A 50 0.98 3.20 11.70
CA ALA A 50 2.34 2.67 11.81
C ALA A 50 2.69 1.68 10.67
N CYS A 51 1.68 1.07 10.08
CA CYS A 51 1.77 0.12 8.97
C CYS A 51 1.64 0.76 7.58
N THR A 52 1.63 2.08 7.47
CA THR A 52 1.45 2.76 6.18
C THR A 52 2.50 2.32 5.17
N VAL A 53 2.04 1.90 4.01
CA VAL A 53 2.82 1.66 2.79
C VAL A 53 2.27 2.52 1.67
N VAL A 54 2.97 2.62 0.54
CA VAL A 54 2.45 3.34 -0.62
C VAL A 54 2.24 2.39 -1.78
N VAL A 55 1.09 2.50 -2.43
CA VAL A 55 0.82 1.80 -3.69
C VAL A 55 0.82 2.79 -4.85
N GLY A 56 1.53 2.44 -5.93
CA GLY A 56 1.53 3.17 -7.19
C GLY A 56 0.53 2.54 -8.16
N GLU A 57 -0.46 3.30 -8.60
CA GLU A 57 -1.45 2.88 -9.60
C GLU A 57 -1.21 3.61 -10.92
N LEU A 58 -1.19 2.88 -12.02
CA LEU A 58 -1.04 3.47 -13.35
C LEU A 58 -2.40 4.03 -13.83
N LYS A 59 -2.51 5.36 -13.96
CA LYS A 59 -3.68 6.05 -14.50
C LYS A 59 -3.25 6.98 -15.64
N LYS A 60 -3.82 6.81 -16.84
CA LYS A 60 -3.53 7.66 -18.02
C LYS A 60 -2.02 7.93 -18.22
N ASN A 61 -1.19 6.87 -18.20
CA ASN A 61 0.27 6.94 -18.33
C ASN A 61 1.02 7.72 -17.22
N LYS A 62 0.38 7.98 -16.08
CA LYS A 62 1.01 8.53 -14.86
C LYS A 62 0.84 7.57 -13.71
N ILE A 63 1.79 7.55 -12.79
CA ILE A 63 1.67 6.78 -11.56
C ILE A 63 1.08 7.70 -10.49
N ILE A 64 -0.04 7.31 -9.92
CA ILE A 64 -0.67 7.95 -8.76
C ILE A 64 -0.27 7.15 -7.53
N TYR A 65 0.29 7.82 -6.54
CA TYR A 65 0.78 7.21 -5.31
C TYR A 65 -0.25 7.39 -4.20
N LYS A 66 -0.65 6.29 -3.56
CA LYS A 66 -1.64 6.29 -2.47
C LYS A 66 -1.04 5.68 -1.22
N ALA A 67 -1.06 6.40 -0.12
CA ALA A 67 -0.77 5.85 1.21
C ALA A 67 -1.94 4.96 1.64
N ILE A 68 -1.65 3.76 2.11
CA ILE A 68 -2.65 2.81 2.59
C ILE A 68 -2.19 2.11 3.86
N ASN A 69 -3.11 1.69 4.70
CA ASN A 69 -2.85 0.90 5.89
C ASN A 69 -2.69 -0.58 5.51
N SER A 70 -1.45 -1.05 5.49
CA SER A 70 -1.13 -2.42 5.06
C SER A 70 -1.67 -3.52 5.99
N CYS A 71 -2.01 -3.20 7.24
CA CYS A 71 -2.57 -4.17 8.19
C CYS A 71 -4.01 -4.58 7.85
N ILE A 72 -4.77 -3.75 7.11
CA ILE A 72 -6.15 -4.04 6.70
C ILE A 72 -6.31 -4.15 5.17
N ALA A 73 -5.25 -3.99 4.40
CA ALA A 73 -5.26 -4.21 2.96
C ALA A 73 -4.76 -5.63 2.65
N PHE A 74 -5.55 -6.42 1.92
CA PHE A 74 -5.14 -7.77 1.56
C PHE A 74 -4.14 -7.77 0.40
N THR A 75 -3.20 -8.72 0.43
CA THR A 75 -2.15 -8.92 -0.57
C THR A 75 -2.71 -9.02 -2.00
N THR A 76 -3.89 -9.62 -2.14
CA THR A 76 -4.59 -9.77 -3.42
C THR A 76 -4.96 -8.44 -4.08
N SER A 77 -5.09 -7.36 -3.32
CA SER A 77 -5.37 -6.01 -3.84
C SER A 77 -4.18 -5.35 -4.55
N LEU A 78 -2.99 -5.96 -4.49
CA LEU A 78 -1.78 -5.47 -5.16
C LEU A 78 -1.73 -5.79 -6.66
N GLU A 79 -2.63 -6.64 -7.19
CA GLU A 79 -2.62 -6.98 -8.62
C GLU A 79 -2.57 -5.73 -9.51
N GLY A 80 -1.56 -5.68 -10.38
CA GLY A 80 -1.37 -4.57 -11.32
C GLY A 80 -0.85 -3.27 -10.72
N LYS A 81 -0.43 -3.26 -9.45
CA LYS A 81 0.06 -2.06 -8.75
C LYS A 81 1.55 -2.17 -8.43
N GLN A 82 2.15 -1.06 -8.05
CA GLN A 82 3.47 -1.01 -7.43
C GLN A 82 3.31 -0.96 -5.91
N LEU A 83 4.05 -1.79 -5.18
CA LEU A 83 4.19 -1.68 -3.73
C LEU A 83 5.49 -0.95 -3.41
N LEU A 84 5.43 0.03 -2.50
CA LEU A 84 6.56 0.78 -1.98
C LEU A 84 6.50 0.80 -0.45
N ILE A 85 7.61 0.52 0.17
CA ILE A 85 7.80 0.48 1.61
C ILE A 85 8.93 1.43 2.03
N VAL A 86 9.09 1.68 3.32
CA VAL A 86 10.05 2.67 3.82
C VAL A 86 11.50 2.35 3.43
N GLU A 87 11.85 1.07 3.34
CA GLU A 87 13.18 0.62 2.93
C GLU A 87 13.50 0.98 1.48
N ASP A 88 12.50 1.05 0.60
CA ASP A 88 12.69 1.39 -0.82
C ASP A 88 13.09 2.85 -1.04
N LEU A 89 12.92 3.71 -0.02
CA LEU A 89 13.21 5.13 -0.15
C LEU A 89 14.72 5.43 -0.10
N ILE A 90 15.52 4.57 0.49
CA ILE A 90 16.99 4.72 0.48
C ILE A 90 17.49 4.50 -0.95
N GLN A 91 18.28 5.43 -1.44
CA GLN A 91 18.87 5.32 -2.77
C GLN A 91 19.98 4.25 -2.79
N LYS A 92 20.31 3.72 -3.97
CA LYS A 92 21.34 2.69 -4.14
C LYS A 92 22.73 3.10 -3.63
N ASN A 93 23.02 4.39 -3.63
CA ASN A 93 24.28 4.96 -3.09
C ASN A 93 24.22 5.20 -1.56
N GLY A 94 23.18 4.73 -0.87
CA GLY A 94 22.98 4.92 0.56
C GLY A 94 22.40 6.28 0.96
N SER A 95 22.18 7.22 0.03
CA SER A 95 21.61 8.52 0.37
C SER A 95 20.12 8.41 0.68
N LEU A 96 19.68 9.21 1.63
CA LEU A 96 18.29 9.25 2.07
C LEU A 96 17.42 9.97 1.04
N HIS A 97 16.15 9.55 0.96
CA HIS A 97 15.14 10.30 0.25
C HIS A 97 14.88 11.66 0.94
N PRO A 98 14.52 12.74 0.21
CA PRO A 98 14.25 14.05 0.81
C PRO A 98 13.29 14.01 2.00
N VAL A 99 12.26 13.17 1.98
CA VAL A 99 11.33 12.98 3.10
C VAL A 99 12.04 12.40 4.33
N GLN A 100 12.92 11.42 4.15
CA GLN A 100 13.69 10.85 5.27
C GLN A 100 14.65 11.88 5.85
N SER A 101 15.37 12.61 5.00
CA SER A 101 16.27 13.69 5.43
C SER A 101 15.54 14.80 6.17
N ALA A 102 14.34 15.20 5.70
CA ALA A 102 13.53 16.20 6.37
C ALA A 102 13.12 15.75 7.77
N MET A 103 12.68 14.50 7.94
CA MET A 103 12.32 13.94 9.25
C MET A 103 13.50 13.95 10.25
N ILE A 104 14.72 13.72 9.76
CA ILE A 104 15.95 13.79 10.58
C ILE A 104 16.26 15.25 10.94
N ASN A 105 16.33 16.14 9.95
CA ASN A 105 16.77 17.53 10.12
C ASN A 105 15.81 18.34 11.03
N PHE A 106 14.56 17.96 11.10
CA PHE A 106 13.54 18.61 11.93
C PHE A 106 13.19 17.81 13.19
N HIS A 107 13.97 16.78 13.52
CA HIS A 107 13.76 15.93 14.69
C HIS A 107 12.34 15.34 14.78
N GLY A 108 11.80 14.94 13.62
CA GLY A 108 10.44 14.37 13.48
C GLY A 108 10.28 12.98 14.07
N SER A 109 11.26 12.45 14.77
CA SER A 109 11.27 11.11 15.36
C SER A 109 11.88 11.14 16.76
N GLN A 110 11.27 10.38 17.70
CA GLN A 110 11.82 10.12 19.04
C GLN A 110 11.97 8.61 19.24
N CYS A 111 10.92 7.87 19.67
CA CYS A 111 11.01 6.41 19.84
C CYS A 111 11.15 5.65 18.51
N GLY A 112 10.79 6.26 17.37
CA GLY A 112 10.96 5.72 16.01
C GLY A 112 9.85 4.79 15.54
N PHE A 113 8.93 4.35 16.41
CA PHE A 113 7.94 3.32 16.04
C PHE A 113 6.95 3.80 14.96
N CYS A 114 6.42 5.00 15.07
CA CYS A 114 5.48 5.58 14.09
C CYS A 114 6.20 6.20 12.86
N THR A 115 7.50 6.44 12.96
CA THR A 115 8.28 7.19 11.96
C THR A 115 8.17 6.62 10.53
N PRO A 116 8.27 5.30 10.30
CA PRO A 116 8.11 4.73 8.96
C PRO A 116 6.75 5.06 8.33
N GLY A 117 5.68 5.02 9.12
CA GLY A 117 4.34 5.35 8.66
C GLY A 117 4.22 6.81 8.21
N PHE A 118 4.70 7.76 9.02
CA PHE A 118 4.74 9.18 8.65
C PHE A 118 5.57 9.43 7.40
N ILE A 119 6.75 8.81 7.30
CA ILE A 119 7.60 8.91 6.11
C ILE A 119 6.82 8.47 4.86
N MET A 120 6.08 7.37 4.92
CA MET A 120 5.32 6.86 3.76
C MET A 120 4.13 7.76 3.40
N SER A 121 3.42 8.32 4.38
CA SER A 121 2.36 9.30 4.13
C SER A 121 2.90 10.58 3.49
N LEU A 122 3.98 11.14 4.03
CA LEU A 122 4.66 12.30 3.47
C LEU A 122 5.27 12.01 2.09
N PHE A 123 5.76 10.78 1.86
CA PHE A 123 6.24 10.36 0.54
C PHE A 123 5.11 10.35 -0.49
N SER A 124 3.92 9.83 -0.14
CA SER A 124 2.74 9.90 -1.01
C SER A 124 2.39 11.34 -1.39
N MET A 125 2.35 12.24 -0.40
CA MET A 125 2.12 13.67 -0.61
C MET A 125 3.19 14.27 -1.54
N TYR A 126 4.46 13.99 -1.28
CA TYR A 126 5.61 14.46 -2.08
C TYR A 126 5.53 14.00 -3.54
N LYS A 127 5.18 12.74 -3.79
CA LYS A 127 5.09 12.17 -5.14
C LYS A 127 3.94 12.73 -5.96
N ASN A 128 2.82 13.00 -5.32
CA ASN A 128 1.64 13.57 -5.98
C ASN A 128 1.73 15.09 -6.13
N LYS A 129 2.80 15.73 -5.62
CA LYS A 129 3.00 17.19 -5.67
C LYS A 129 1.81 17.96 -5.09
N ILE A 130 1.29 17.49 -3.96
CA ILE A 130 0.22 18.14 -3.24
C ILE A 130 0.77 19.41 -2.56
N SER A 131 -0.07 20.38 -2.25
CA SER A 131 0.33 21.59 -1.53
C SER A 131 1.02 21.29 -0.19
N TYR A 132 1.94 22.17 0.22
CA TYR A 132 2.66 22.08 1.49
C TYR A 132 2.15 23.12 2.50
N ASP A 133 0.90 23.58 2.39
CA ASP A 133 0.25 24.35 3.44
C ASP A 133 -0.09 23.45 4.64
N THR A 134 -0.29 24.07 5.79
CA THR A 134 -0.48 23.32 7.05
C THR A 134 -1.68 22.39 6.99
N LYS A 135 -2.81 22.84 6.45
CA LYS A 135 -4.03 22.05 6.37
C LYS A 135 -3.83 20.80 5.52
N THR A 136 -3.24 20.94 4.33
CA THR A 136 -2.96 19.81 3.43
C THR A 136 -1.98 18.81 4.04
N ILE A 137 -0.96 19.31 4.79
CA ILE A 137 -0.03 18.43 5.50
C ILE A 137 -0.77 17.64 6.59
N GLU A 138 -1.58 18.31 7.42
CA GLU A 138 -2.35 17.69 8.49
C GLU A 138 -3.31 16.63 7.94
N GLU A 139 -4.02 16.93 6.85
CA GLU A 139 -4.88 15.96 6.15
C GLU A 139 -4.07 14.76 5.63
N SER A 140 -2.89 15.00 5.08
CA SER A 140 -2.03 13.92 4.52
C SER A 140 -1.48 12.97 5.58
N ILE A 141 -1.31 13.43 6.82
CA ILE A 141 -0.80 12.63 7.94
C ILE A 141 -1.87 12.28 8.98
N SER A 142 -3.14 12.66 8.77
CA SER A 142 -4.24 12.45 9.72
C SER A 142 -4.45 11.00 10.12
N GLY A 143 -4.10 10.05 9.23
CA GLY A 143 -4.13 8.62 9.49
C GLY A 143 -2.93 8.08 10.28
N ASN A 144 -2.00 8.93 10.74
CA ASN A 144 -0.80 8.52 11.45
C ASN A 144 -0.79 9.09 12.87
N LEU A 145 -0.62 8.23 13.88
CA LEU A 145 -0.59 8.63 15.29
C LEU A 145 0.83 8.59 15.84
N CYS A 146 1.18 9.65 16.58
CA CYS A 146 2.44 9.73 17.35
C CYS A 146 2.16 10.18 18.78
N ARG A 147 2.75 9.47 19.76
CA ARG A 147 2.62 9.84 21.17
C ARG A 147 3.77 10.71 21.68
N CYS A 148 4.90 10.74 20.97
CA CYS A 148 6.14 11.32 21.50
C CYS A 148 6.37 12.76 21.08
N THR A 149 6.18 13.11 19.79
CA THR A 149 6.72 14.35 19.17
C THR A 149 5.81 15.56 19.30
N GLY A 150 4.52 15.37 19.62
CA GLY A 150 3.52 16.43 19.55
C GLY A 150 3.24 16.93 18.11
N TYR A 151 3.64 16.18 17.08
CA TYR A 151 3.43 16.42 15.64
C TYR A 151 4.16 17.62 15.05
N ARG A 152 4.44 18.68 15.80
CA ARG A 152 5.03 19.92 15.28
C ARG A 152 6.31 19.69 14.48
N PRO A 153 7.30 18.90 14.94
CA PRO A 153 8.51 18.62 14.16
C PRO A 153 8.22 17.89 12.85
N ILE A 154 7.19 17.03 12.82
CA ILE A 154 6.78 16.29 11.62
C ILE A 154 6.16 17.25 10.59
N ILE A 155 5.31 18.19 11.05
CA ILE A 155 4.70 19.21 10.19
C ILE A 155 5.79 20.15 9.63
N ASP A 156 6.75 20.56 10.46
CA ASP A 156 7.85 21.42 10.01
C ASP A 156 8.77 20.70 9.02
N ALA A 157 9.04 19.40 9.22
CA ALA A 157 9.70 18.55 8.24
C ALA A 157 8.95 18.53 6.90
N ALA A 158 7.64 18.35 6.93
CA ALA A 158 6.80 18.36 5.72
C ALA A 158 6.83 19.70 5.01
N LYS A 159 6.76 20.82 5.73
CA LYS A 159 6.86 22.20 5.18
C LYS A 159 8.19 22.44 4.46
N SER A 160 9.27 21.82 4.93
CA SER A 160 10.60 21.96 4.32
C SER A 160 10.69 21.31 2.92
N LEU A 161 9.76 20.44 2.57
CA LEU A 161 9.73 19.71 1.30
C LEU A 161 9.23 20.54 0.10
N LYS A 162 8.89 21.81 0.28
CA LYS A 162 8.37 22.71 -0.78
C LYS A 162 9.21 22.73 -2.07
N LYS A 163 10.52 22.52 -1.96
CA LYS A 163 11.45 22.46 -3.11
C LYS A 163 11.61 21.02 -3.58
N ASN A 164 10.61 20.54 -4.32
CA ASN A 164 10.61 19.18 -4.87
C ASN A 164 11.72 18.97 -5.90
N LYS A 165 12.75 18.22 -5.54
CA LYS A 165 13.80 17.76 -6.48
C LYS A 165 13.40 16.40 -7.09
N PRO A 166 13.78 16.10 -8.35
CA PRO A 166 13.60 14.76 -8.91
C PRO A 166 14.31 13.69 -8.06
N ASP A 167 13.56 12.68 -7.64
CA ASP A 167 14.03 11.54 -6.87
C ASP A 167 14.30 10.31 -7.76
N GLN A 168 14.77 9.20 -7.18
CA GLN A 168 15.00 7.96 -7.90
C GLN A 168 13.73 7.40 -8.58
N PHE A 169 12.55 7.60 -7.97
CA PHE A 169 11.29 7.13 -8.53
C PHE A 169 10.88 7.93 -9.77
N LYS A 170 11.20 9.24 -9.81
CA LYS A 170 10.98 10.05 -11.00
C LYS A 170 11.93 9.65 -12.13
N LYS A 171 13.19 9.38 -11.81
CA LYS A 171 14.18 8.90 -12.79
C LYS A 171 13.77 7.54 -13.38
N ASN A 172 13.23 6.64 -12.56
CA ASN A 172 12.81 5.29 -12.95
C ASN A 172 11.35 5.20 -13.41
N GLU A 173 10.60 6.30 -13.49
CA GLU A 173 9.16 6.30 -13.76
C GLU A 173 8.80 5.58 -15.07
N LYS A 174 9.54 5.82 -16.15
CA LYS A 174 9.32 5.15 -17.45
C LYS A 174 9.46 3.63 -17.34
N LYS A 175 10.48 3.15 -16.58
CA LYS A 175 10.68 1.72 -16.33
C LYS A 175 9.52 1.14 -15.55
N THR A 176 9.10 1.79 -14.46
CA THR A 176 7.97 1.36 -13.63
C THR A 176 6.67 1.29 -14.44
N ILE A 177 6.38 2.31 -15.26
CA ILE A 177 5.22 2.31 -16.16
C ILE A 177 5.29 1.12 -17.13
N SER A 178 6.45 0.83 -17.72
CA SER A 178 6.64 -0.32 -18.60
C SER A 178 6.35 -1.64 -17.88
N LEU A 179 6.83 -1.80 -16.64
CA LEU A 179 6.57 -2.99 -15.83
C LEU A 179 5.07 -3.14 -15.49
N LEU A 180 4.41 -2.06 -15.07
CA LEU A 180 2.98 -2.07 -14.78
C LEU A 180 2.14 -2.41 -16.02
N LYS A 181 2.49 -1.87 -17.20
CA LYS A 181 1.83 -2.22 -18.48
C LYS A 181 2.01 -3.69 -18.88
N LYS A 182 3.12 -4.34 -18.50
CA LYS A 182 3.34 -5.79 -18.74
C LYS A 182 2.41 -6.65 -17.87
N ILE A 183 1.96 -6.16 -16.74
CA ILE A 183 0.96 -6.83 -15.91
C ILE A 183 -0.41 -6.57 -16.53
N ARG A 184 -0.77 -7.37 -17.55
CA ARG A 184 -2.08 -7.25 -18.22
C ARG A 184 -3.20 -7.56 -17.23
N PRO A 185 -4.24 -6.71 -17.15
CA PRO A 185 -5.41 -7.01 -16.33
C PRO A 185 -6.04 -8.35 -16.73
N LYS A 186 -6.28 -9.22 -15.76
CA LYS A 186 -6.94 -10.51 -15.93
C LYS A 186 -8.02 -10.65 -14.86
N ASN A 187 -9.04 -11.43 -15.15
CA ASN A 187 -9.91 -11.92 -14.09
C ASN A 187 -9.06 -12.80 -13.16
N ILE A 188 -9.12 -12.54 -11.88
CA ILE A 188 -8.44 -13.36 -10.88
C ILE A 188 -9.46 -14.32 -10.27
N SER A 189 -9.07 -15.58 -10.17
CA SER A 189 -9.81 -16.62 -9.44
C SER A 189 -8.81 -17.47 -8.70
N ILE A 190 -8.74 -17.28 -7.41
CA ILE A 190 -7.92 -18.06 -6.49
C ILE A 190 -8.86 -19.02 -5.77
N ASN A 191 -8.51 -20.29 -5.77
CA ASN A 191 -9.26 -21.33 -5.08
C ASN A 191 -8.25 -22.24 -4.40
N ASN A 192 -8.19 -22.15 -3.07
CA ASN A 192 -7.47 -23.11 -2.25
C ASN A 192 -8.46 -23.99 -1.47
N LYS A 193 -8.00 -24.97 -0.70
CA LYS A 193 -8.87 -25.93 0.00
C LYS A 193 -9.99 -25.28 0.83
N PHE A 194 -9.80 -24.05 1.30
CA PHE A 194 -10.67 -23.45 2.32
C PHE A 194 -11.20 -22.08 1.94
N LYS A 195 -10.56 -21.38 0.97
CA LYS A 195 -10.86 -19.98 0.66
C LYS A 195 -10.91 -19.75 -0.86
N LYS A 196 -11.85 -18.90 -1.28
CA LYS A 196 -12.00 -18.47 -2.66
C LYS A 196 -11.89 -16.95 -2.75
N TYR A 197 -11.24 -16.48 -3.80
CA TYR A 197 -11.14 -15.04 -4.09
C TYR A 197 -11.34 -14.81 -5.58
N PHE A 198 -12.19 -13.86 -5.88
CA PHE A 198 -12.51 -13.47 -7.24
C PHE A 198 -12.32 -11.97 -7.42
N ALA A 199 -11.65 -11.56 -8.49
CA ALA A 199 -11.51 -10.17 -8.91
C ALA A 199 -11.93 -10.03 -10.38
N PRO A 200 -13.25 -9.89 -10.65
CA PRO A 200 -13.78 -9.73 -12.00
C PRO A 200 -13.43 -8.36 -12.57
N LYS A 201 -13.13 -8.30 -13.86
CA LYS A 201 -12.84 -7.06 -14.59
C LYS A 201 -14.06 -6.46 -15.30
N THR A 202 -15.15 -7.20 -15.38
CA THR A 202 -16.38 -6.76 -16.04
C THR A 202 -17.62 -7.12 -15.22
N ILE A 203 -18.70 -6.36 -15.42
CA ILE A 203 -20.00 -6.65 -14.80
C ILE A 203 -20.53 -8.00 -15.23
N ILE A 204 -20.26 -8.43 -16.47
CA ILE A 204 -20.69 -9.74 -16.97
C ILE A 204 -20.04 -10.86 -16.16
N GLU A 205 -18.74 -10.78 -15.93
CA GLU A 205 -18.02 -11.75 -15.10
C GLU A 205 -18.48 -11.70 -13.64
N LEU A 206 -18.68 -10.49 -13.09
CA LEU A 206 -19.20 -10.33 -11.74
C LEU A 206 -20.55 -11.05 -11.57
N LYS A 207 -21.51 -10.84 -12.48
CA LYS A 207 -22.81 -11.52 -12.46
C LYS A 207 -22.69 -13.04 -12.49
N LYS A 208 -21.77 -13.60 -13.33
CA LYS A 208 -21.51 -15.04 -13.40
C LYS A 208 -20.95 -15.59 -12.08
N ILE A 209 -20.03 -14.84 -11.44
CA ILE A 209 -19.41 -15.24 -10.17
C ILE A 209 -20.44 -15.23 -9.05
N ILE A 210 -21.25 -14.17 -8.92
CA ILE A 210 -22.31 -14.06 -7.90
C ILE A 210 -23.30 -15.23 -7.99
N LYS A 211 -23.75 -15.56 -9.19
CA LYS A 211 -24.70 -16.70 -9.39
C LYS A 211 -24.18 -18.02 -8.83
N LYS A 212 -22.84 -18.24 -8.89
CA LYS A 212 -22.19 -19.49 -8.45
C LYS A 212 -21.70 -19.45 -7.00
N ASN A 213 -21.57 -18.26 -6.41
CA ASN A 213 -21.01 -18.06 -5.06
C ASN A 213 -21.89 -17.08 -4.30
N ARG A 214 -23.09 -17.53 -3.96
CA ARG A 214 -24.11 -16.70 -3.27
C ARG A 214 -23.73 -16.32 -1.83
N ASP A 215 -22.81 -17.07 -1.24
CA ASP A 215 -22.24 -16.90 0.08
C ASP A 215 -20.99 -16.01 0.10
N ALA A 216 -20.60 -15.42 -1.04
CA ALA A 216 -19.41 -14.61 -1.11
C ALA A 216 -19.61 -13.20 -0.53
N GLU A 217 -18.63 -12.76 0.24
CA GLU A 217 -18.53 -11.42 0.79
C GLU A 217 -17.95 -10.44 -0.25
N PHE A 218 -18.53 -9.25 -0.33
CA PHE A 218 -18.06 -8.22 -1.26
C PHE A 218 -17.00 -7.33 -0.62
N LEU A 219 -15.79 -7.36 -1.16
CA LEU A 219 -14.68 -6.54 -0.70
C LEU A 219 -14.46 -5.35 -1.64
N SER A 220 -14.51 -4.13 -1.11
CA SER A 220 -14.09 -2.90 -1.81
C SER A 220 -12.87 -2.28 -1.11
N GLY A 221 -13.08 -1.34 -0.19
CA GLY A 221 -11.98 -0.70 0.58
C GLY A 221 -11.36 -1.61 1.64
N GLY A 222 -12.14 -2.53 2.19
CA GLY A 222 -11.68 -3.49 3.20
C GLY A 222 -11.56 -2.94 4.62
N THR A 223 -11.92 -1.67 4.86
CA THR A 223 -11.74 -1.01 6.16
C THR A 223 -12.50 -1.67 7.31
N ASP A 224 -13.59 -2.34 7.01
CA ASP A 224 -14.44 -3.03 7.98
C ASP A 224 -14.28 -4.56 7.89
N MET A 225 -14.45 -5.13 6.69
CA MET A 225 -14.31 -6.57 6.48
C MET A 225 -12.96 -7.14 6.94
N SER A 226 -11.87 -6.39 6.74
CA SER A 226 -10.55 -6.88 7.13
C SER A 226 -10.40 -7.07 8.64
N LEU A 227 -11.22 -6.39 9.46
CA LEU A 227 -11.24 -6.55 10.91
C LEU A 227 -11.73 -7.96 11.34
N ILE A 228 -12.52 -8.60 10.51
CA ILE A 228 -12.92 -10.02 10.73
C ILE A 228 -11.64 -10.87 10.80
N VAL A 229 -10.68 -10.62 9.91
CA VAL A 229 -9.41 -11.36 9.87
C VAL A 229 -8.44 -10.87 10.93
N THR A 230 -8.24 -9.56 11.04
CA THR A 230 -7.15 -9.00 11.85
C THR A 230 -7.48 -8.92 13.34
N LYS A 231 -8.72 -8.64 13.70
CA LYS A 231 -9.19 -8.49 15.10
C LYS A 231 -9.96 -9.68 15.60
N GLN A 232 -10.93 -10.18 14.81
CA GLN A 232 -11.75 -11.32 15.25
C GLN A 232 -11.05 -12.66 15.02
N LYS A 233 -9.91 -12.70 14.29
CA LYS A 233 -9.14 -13.90 13.95
C LYS A 233 -9.96 -14.97 13.23
N LYS A 234 -10.91 -14.53 12.41
CA LYS A 234 -11.77 -15.41 11.61
C LYS A 234 -11.40 -15.29 10.12
N ASP A 235 -11.48 -16.39 9.41
CA ASP A 235 -11.29 -16.42 7.98
C ASP A 235 -12.53 -15.98 7.21
N ILE A 236 -12.34 -15.15 6.18
CA ILE A 236 -13.35 -14.89 5.17
C ILE A 236 -13.17 -15.94 4.07
N LYS A 237 -14.14 -16.84 3.94
CA LYS A 237 -14.03 -18.02 3.06
C LYS A 237 -14.16 -17.69 1.59
N ASN A 238 -15.08 -16.81 1.22
CA ASN A 238 -15.39 -16.47 -0.16
C ASN A 238 -15.39 -14.95 -0.33
N ILE A 239 -14.49 -14.40 -1.15
CA ILE A 239 -14.34 -12.96 -1.37
C ILE A 239 -14.54 -12.62 -2.84
N ILE A 240 -15.38 -11.63 -3.13
CA ILE A 240 -15.48 -10.97 -4.44
C ILE A 240 -14.94 -9.54 -4.30
N TYR A 241 -13.81 -9.25 -4.94
CA TYR A 241 -13.18 -7.93 -4.90
C TYR A 241 -13.71 -7.03 -6.02
N LEU A 242 -14.22 -5.84 -5.65
CA LEU A 242 -14.91 -4.94 -6.57
C LEU A 242 -14.02 -3.86 -7.20
N ASN A 243 -12.82 -3.61 -6.66
CA ASN A 243 -11.89 -2.56 -7.14
C ASN A 243 -10.82 -3.09 -8.11
N SER A 244 -11.18 -4.05 -8.93
CA SER A 244 -10.24 -4.71 -9.85
C SER A 244 -10.24 -4.13 -11.27
#